data_18eb5d46c44076fcacaaac8c9a784704
#
_entry.id   18eb5d46c44076fcacaaac8c9a784704
#
_cell.length_a   1.000
_cell.length_b   1.000
_cell.length_c   1.000
_cell.angle_alpha   90.00
_cell.angle_beta   90.00
_cell.angle_gamma   90.00
#
_symmetry.space_group_name_H-M   'P 1'
#
loop_
_entity.id
_entity.type
_entity.pdbx_description
1 polymer ?
#
loop_
_entity_poly.entity_id
_entity_poly.type
_entity_poly.pdbx_seq_one_letter_code
_entity_poly.pdbx_strand_id
1 'polypeptide(L)'
;MPISGNFQRRFLPMVFVLPGLLLAGCGVMTEDQRPATPQVTRILDPIAAFAAEPPAGGEAQVRLADTGEMARVRLIRQYAAASGRECREVRISRRGGDQNRLFCRAGTGWIEARPLLTQAAVQQ
;
A
#
# COMPACT_ATOMS: atom_id res chain seq x y z
N MET A 1 -25.85 35.21 45.10
CA MET A 1 -26.22 34.61 46.39
C MET A 1 -25.56 33.25 46.47
N PRO A 2 -24.78 33.04 47.51
CA PRO A 2 -23.97 31.83 47.64
C PRO A 2 -24.73 30.74 48.40
N ILE A 3 -24.54 29.49 48.03
CA ILE A 3 -24.83 28.40 48.99
C ILE A 3 -23.61 27.51 49.06
N SER A 4 -22.91 27.72 50.14
CA SER A 4 -21.92 26.83 50.74
C SER A 4 -22.55 25.47 51.06
N GLY A 5 -21.82 24.42 50.87
CA GLY A 5 -22.11 23.11 51.36
C GLY A 5 -20.84 22.32 51.58
N ASN A 6 -20.13 22.66 52.66
CA ASN A 6 -19.12 21.81 53.28
C ASN A 6 -19.74 20.49 53.70
N PHE A 7 -19.27 19.40 53.20
CA PHE A 7 -19.45 18.12 53.87
C PHE A 7 -18.12 17.39 54.01
N GLN A 8 -17.42 17.76 55.05
CA GLN A 8 -16.26 17.08 55.57
C GLN A 8 -16.74 15.83 56.30
N ARG A 9 -16.47 14.68 55.78
CA ARG A 9 -16.48 13.44 56.56
C ARG A 9 -15.16 12.72 56.45
N ARG A 10 -14.45 12.91 57.57
CA ARG A 10 -13.38 12.04 58.04
C ARG A 10 -13.89 10.60 58.15
N PHE A 11 -13.25 9.65 57.50
CA PHE A 11 -13.19 8.29 57.99
C PHE A 11 -11.82 7.69 57.70
N LEU A 12 -11.27 7.26 58.75
CA LEU A 12 -10.07 6.58 59.15
C LEU A 12 -9.51 5.52 58.17
N PRO A 13 -8.25 5.22 58.34
CA PRO A 13 -7.48 4.33 57.47
C PRO A 13 -7.74 2.88 57.85
N MET A 14 -8.12 2.09 56.88
CA MET A 14 -8.10 0.63 57.01
C MET A 14 -6.96 0.12 56.13
N VAL A 15 -5.87 -0.15 56.84
CA VAL A 15 -4.70 -0.86 56.35
C VAL A 15 -5.14 -2.27 55.96
N PHE A 16 -5.21 -2.57 54.68
CA PHE A 16 -5.22 -3.93 54.18
C PHE A 16 -3.89 -4.21 53.50
N VAL A 17 -3.01 -4.81 54.26
CA VAL A 17 -1.83 -5.49 53.78
C VAL A 17 -2.30 -6.79 53.11
N LEU A 18 -2.19 -6.90 51.83
CA LEU A 18 -2.29 -8.17 51.10
C LEU A 18 -1.01 -8.40 50.31
N PRO A 19 -0.37 -9.55 50.52
CA PRO A 19 0.92 -9.85 49.91
C PRO A 19 0.75 -10.25 48.45
N GLY A 20 1.69 -9.79 47.69
CA GLY A 20 2.19 -10.19 46.41
C GLY A 20 1.52 -11.31 45.61
N LEU A 21 1.11 -10.94 44.43
CA LEU A 21 1.21 -11.82 43.29
C LEU A 21 1.87 -11.05 42.16
N LEU A 22 3.19 -11.24 42.05
CA LEU A 22 3.96 -10.83 40.87
C LEU A 22 3.50 -11.69 39.69
N LEU A 23 2.47 -11.26 39.02
CA LEU A 23 2.20 -11.69 37.66
C LEU A 23 3.16 -10.90 36.77
N ALA A 24 4.31 -11.51 36.49
CA ALA A 24 5.16 -11.12 35.37
C ALA A 24 4.32 -11.30 34.09
N GLY A 25 3.54 -10.28 33.76
CA GLY A 25 2.97 -10.12 32.45
C GLY A 25 4.10 -9.96 31.46
N CYS A 26 4.47 -11.02 30.74
CA CYS A 26 5.17 -10.89 29.49
C CYS A 26 4.31 -10.00 28.60
N GLY A 27 4.62 -8.72 28.61
CA GLY A 27 4.17 -7.81 27.57
C GLY A 27 4.75 -8.32 26.27
N VAL A 28 3.99 -9.12 25.56
CA VAL A 28 4.18 -9.29 24.14
C VAL A 28 4.00 -7.89 23.57
N MET A 29 5.08 -7.19 23.36
CA MET A 29 5.10 -6.09 22.42
C MET A 29 4.73 -6.73 21.10
N THR A 30 3.46 -6.69 20.79
CA THR A 30 2.99 -6.85 19.43
C THR A 30 3.55 -5.62 18.74
N GLU A 31 4.78 -5.75 18.29
CA GLU A 31 5.35 -4.89 17.27
C GLU A 31 4.31 -4.96 16.16
N ASP A 32 3.59 -3.87 16.03
CA ASP A 32 2.64 -3.64 14.96
C ASP A 32 3.42 -3.89 13.66
N GLN A 33 3.44 -5.15 13.24
CA GLN A 33 3.87 -5.54 11.92
C GLN A 33 2.82 -4.99 10.96
N ARG A 34 2.74 -3.65 10.97
CA ARG A 34 2.15 -2.95 9.83
C ARG A 34 2.90 -3.47 8.63
N PRO A 35 2.24 -4.24 7.75
CA PRO A 35 2.92 -4.77 6.57
C PRO A 35 3.60 -3.59 5.92
N ALA A 36 4.93 -3.67 5.82
CA ALA A 36 5.73 -2.64 5.20
C ALA A 36 5.06 -2.31 3.88
N THR A 37 4.42 -1.17 3.83
CA THR A 37 3.72 -0.71 2.63
C THR A 37 4.81 -0.64 1.58
N PRO A 38 4.72 -1.36 0.47
CA PRO A 38 5.77 -1.39 -0.54
C PRO A 38 5.77 -0.08 -1.33
N GLN A 39 5.95 1.04 -0.62
CA GLN A 39 5.94 2.37 -1.23
C GLN A 39 7.26 2.70 -1.92
N VAL A 40 8.37 2.15 -1.45
CA VAL A 40 9.70 2.49 -2.00
C VAL A 40 9.90 1.89 -3.39
N THR A 41 9.35 0.71 -3.65
CA THR A 41 9.48 0.06 -4.96
C THR A 41 8.63 0.73 -6.05
N ARG A 42 7.58 1.46 -5.67
CA ARG A 42 6.66 2.12 -6.62
C ARG A 42 7.26 3.36 -7.30
N ILE A 43 8.17 4.05 -6.61
CA ILE A 43 8.80 5.27 -7.14
C ILE A 43 9.92 4.92 -8.12
N LEU A 44 10.46 3.70 -8.04
CA LEU A 44 11.60 3.26 -8.83
C LEU A 44 11.21 2.50 -10.11
N ASP A 45 9.93 2.16 -10.32
CA ASP A 45 9.47 1.54 -11.56
C ASP A 45 9.09 2.63 -12.57
N PRO A 46 9.90 2.86 -13.60
CA PRO A 46 9.64 3.90 -14.60
C PRO A 46 8.37 3.63 -15.41
N ILE A 47 7.92 2.37 -15.49
CA ILE A 47 6.65 2.03 -16.15
C ILE A 47 5.46 2.43 -15.27
N ALA A 48 5.56 2.25 -13.95
CA ALA A 48 4.54 2.73 -13.02
C ALA A 48 4.43 4.26 -13.04
N ALA A 49 5.57 4.96 -13.14
CA ALA A 49 5.59 6.42 -13.29
C ALA A 49 4.92 6.86 -14.59
N PHE A 50 5.21 6.20 -15.72
CA PHE A 50 4.51 6.44 -16.98
C PHE A 50 3.01 6.20 -16.87
N ALA A 51 2.60 5.10 -16.22
CA ALA A 51 1.18 4.79 -16.02
C ALA A 51 0.47 5.82 -15.14
N ALA A 52 1.18 6.39 -14.16
CA ALA A 52 0.64 7.41 -13.26
C ALA A 52 0.37 8.73 -14.02
N GLU A 53 1.27 9.11 -14.91
CA GLU A 53 1.20 10.38 -15.64
C GLU A 53 1.65 10.20 -17.09
N PRO A 54 0.79 9.63 -17.95
CA PRO A 54 1.13 9.44 -19.36
C PRO A 54 1.32 10.79 -20.04
N PRO A 55 2.37 10.95 -20.88
CA PRO A 55 2.56 12.16 -21.65
C PRO A 55 1.47 12.37 -22.69
N ALA A 56 1.40 13.56 -23.25
CA ALA A 56 0.51 13.84 -24.39
C ALA A 56 0.80 12.85 -25.52
N GLY A 57 -0.29 12.22 -26.05
CA GLY A 57 -0.18 11.15 -27.06
C GLY A 57 -0.03 9.76 -26.45
N GLY A 58 0.14 9.62 -25.12
CA GLY A 58 0.13 8.33 -24.42
C GLY A 58 1.27 7.39 -24.81
N GLU A 59 2.41 7.91 -25.26
CA GLU A 59 3.59 7.13 -25.66
C GLU A 59 4.89 7.81 -25.24
N ALA A 60 5.86 7.02 -24.77
CA ALA A 60 7.21 7.49 -24.42
C ALA A 60 8.26 6.38 -24.59
N GLN A 61 9.53 6.81 -24.67
CA GLN A 61 10.68 5.92 -24.51
C GLN A 61 11.08 5.88 -23.04
N VAL A 62 11.12 4.70 -22.46
CA VAL A 62 11.40 4.51 -21.04
C VAL A 62 12.55 3.53 -20.88
N ARG A 63 13.51 3.86 -19.99
CA ARG A 63 14.57 2.93 -19.62
C ARG A 63 14.03 1.95 -18.57
N LEU A 64 14.05 0.67 -18.89
CA LEU A 64 13.62 -0.40 -17.99
C LEU A 64 14.58 -0.52 -16.81
N ALA A 65 14.05 -0.65 -15.60
CA ALA A 65 14.85 -0.73 -14.38
C ALA A 65 15.59 -2.07 -14.23
N ASP A 66 15.02 -3.13 -14.78
CA ASP A 66 15.53 -4.50 -14.69
C ASP A 66 16.71 -4.77 -15.65
N THR A 67 16.61 -4.27 -16.88
CA THR A 67 17.58 -4.57 -17.95
C THR A 67 18.40 -3.37 -18.40
N GLY A 68 17.98 -2.15 -18.03
CA GLY A 68 18.55 -0.89 -18.56
C GLY A 68 18.25 -0.66 -20.03
N GLU A 69 17.49 -1.53 -20.69
CA GLU A 69 17.08 -1.40 -22.09
C GLU A 69 16.09 -0.25 -22.26
N MET A 70 16.16 0.44 -23.41
CA MET A 70 15.15 1.39 -23.80
C MET A 70 13.96 0.66 -24.42
N ALA A 71 12.78 0.88 -23.87
CA ALA A 71 11.54 0.33 -24.35
C ALA A 71 10.57 1.44 -24.75
N ARG A 72 9.76 1.18 -25.76
CA ARG A 72 8.63 2.04 -26.11
C ARG A 72 7.44 1.65 -25.25
N VAL A 73 6.89 2.59 -24.51
CA VAL A 73 5.74 2.38 -23.64
C VAL A 73 4.56 3.18 -24.16
N ARG A 74 3.42 2.52 -24.32
CA ARG A 74 2.20 3.11 -24.87
C ARG A 74 1.01 2.84 -23.95
N LEU A 75 0.22 3.87 -23.66
CA LEU A 75 -1.08 3.73 -23.01
C LEU A 75 -2.08 3.09 -24.01
N ILE A 76 -2.62 1.93 -23.66
CA ILE A 76 -3.58 1.21 -24.50
C ILE A 76 -4.99 1.64 -24.17
N ARG A 77 -5.34 1.65 -22.88
CA ARG A 77 -6.66 2.04 -22.41
C ARG A 77 -6.63 2.47 -20.95
N GLN A 78 -7.64 3.24 -20.60
CA GLN A 78 -7.94 3.67 -19.24
C GLN A 78 -9.41 3.35 -18.97
N TYR A 79 -9.69 2.79 -17.78
CA TYR A 79 -11.04 2.40 -17.42
C TYR A 79 -11.22 2.35 -15.90
N ALA A 80 -12.47 2.39 -15.44
CA ALA A 80 -12.81 2.11 -14.06
C ALA A 80 -13.02 0.60 -13.90
N ALA A 81 -12.26 -0.04 -13.03
CA ALA A 81 -12.45 -1.45 -12.69
C ALA A 81 -13.74 -1.64 -11.88
N ALA A 82 -14.23 -2.89 -11.79
CA ALA A 82 -15.42 -3.21 -10.98
C ALA A 82 -15.29 -2.81 -9.50
N SER A 83 -14.06 -2.69 -9.00
CA SER A 83 -13.76 -2.17 -7.67
C SER A 83 -13.89 -0.64 -7.53
N GLY A 84 -14.29 0.07 -8.59
CA GLY A 84 -14.33 1.53 -8.66
C GLY A 84 -12.98 2.21 -8.82
N ARG A 85 -11.88 1.46 -8.90
CA ARG A 85 -10.54 2.03 -9.09
C ARG A 85 -10.27 2.34 -10.54
N GLU A 86 -9.60 3.46 -10.79
CA GLU A 86 -9.07 3.78 -12.11
C GLU A 86 -7.92 2.84 -12.44
N CYS A 87 -7.94 2.24 -13.61
CA CYS A 87 -6.90 1.36 -14.11
C CYS A 87 -6.43 1.80 -15.50
N ARG A 88 -5.14 1.59 -15.76
CA ARG A 88 -4.48 1.90 -17.03
C ARG A 88 -3.69 0.70 -17.52
N GLU A 89 -3.97 0.28 -18.74
CA GLU A 89 -3.22 -0.77 -19.41
C GLU A 89 -2.18 -0.13 -20.32
N VAL A 90 -0.94 -0.55 -20.14
CA VAL A 90 0.19 -0.08 -20.95
C VAL A 90 0.83 -1.23 -21.71
N ARG A 91 1.24 -0.97 -22.93
CA ARG A 91 2.06 -1.89 -23.73
C ARG A 91 3.50 -1.45 -23.69
N ILE A 92 4.38 -2.39 -23.45
CA ILE A 92 5.83 -2.22 -23.44
C ILE A 92 6.39 -2.99 -24.60
N SER A 93 6.92 -2.27 -25.59
CA SER A 93 7.56 -2.87 -26.78
C SER A 93 9.06 -2.80 -26.63
N ARG A 94 9.72 -3.95 -26.64
CA ARG A 94 11.17 -4.12 -26.51
C ARG A 94 11.69 -5.17 -27.47
N ARG A 95 13.02 -5.34 -27.58
CA ARG A 95 13.62 -6.32 -28.50
C ARG A 95 13.15 -7.76 -28.27
N GLY A 96 12.85 -8.13 -27.01
CA GLY A 96 12.36 -9.46 -26.65
C GLY A 96 10.85 -9.68 -26.88
N GLY A 97 10.12 -8.70 -27.46
CA GLY A 97 8.70 -8.76 -27.71
C GLY A 97 7.87 -7.77 -26.91
N ASP A 98 6.59 -7.79 -27.15
CA ASP A 98 5.63 -6.92 -26.50
C ASP A 98 5.08 -7.54 -25.21
N GLN A 99 4.88 -6.71 -24.20
CA GLN A 99 4.28 -7.10 -22.94
C GLN A 99 3.23 -6.06 -22.52
N ASN A 100 2.06 -6.53 -22.08
CA ASN A 100 1.07 -5.65 -21.48
C ASN A 100 1.15 -5.73 -19.96
N ARG A 101 1.10 -4.56 -19.30
CA ARG A 101 1.01 -4.43 -17.85
C ARG A 101 -0.18 -3.57 -17.48
N LEU A 102 -0.83 -3.92 -16.40
CA LEU A 102 -1.99 -3.21 -15.86
C LEU A 102 -1.62 -2.52 -14.55
N PHE A 103 -1.88 -1.24 -14.46
CA PHE A 103 -1.70 -0.46 -13.24
C PHE A 103 -3.04 0.09 -12.79
N CYS A 104 -3.32 -0.01 -11.49
CA CYS A 104 -4.53 0.53 -10.89
C CYS A 104 -4.20 1.49 -9.76
N ARG A 105 -5.03 2.51 -9.60
CA ARG A 105 -4.89 3.48 -8.53
C ARG A 105 -5.10 2.82 -7.17
N ALA A 106 -4.20 3.06 -6.22
CA ALA A 106 -4.30 2.60 -4.84
C ALA A 106 -3.86 3.73 -3.91
N GLY A 107 -4.84 4.35 -3.25
CA GLY A 107 -4.61 5.58 -2.49
C GLY A 107 -4.05 6.69 -3.37
N THR A 108 -2.92 7.24 -3.02
CA THR A 108 -2.23 8.31 -3.77
C THR A 108 -1.29 7.80 -4.87
N GLY A 109 -1.13 6.47 -5.00
CA GLY A 109 -0.17 5.87 -5.95
C GLY A 109 -0.83 4.93 -6.94
N TRP A 110 0.01 4.38 -7.82
CA TRP A 110 -0.34 3.36 -8.81
C TRP A 110 0.39 2.07 -8.50
N ILE A 111 -0.32 0.96 -8.54
CA ILE A 111 0.24 -0.37 -8.32
C ILE A 111 -0.03 -1.25 -9.52
N GLU A 112 0.91 -2.10 -9.84
CA GLU A 112 0.70 -3.13 -10.84
C GLU A 112 -0.31 -4.16 -10.35
N ALA A 113 -1.34 -4.40 -11.15
CA ALA A 113 -2.28 -5.49 -10.93
C ALA A 113 -1.66 -6.79 -11.46
N ARG A 114 -1.56 -7.78 -10.60
CA ARG A 114 -1.08 -9.11 -11.03
C ARG A 114 -2.13 -9.77 -11.91
N PRO A 115 -1.75 -10.32 -13.09
CA PRO A 115 -2.66 -11.11 -13.89
C PRO A 115 -3.11 -12.34 -13.08
N LEU A 116 -4.41 -12.60 -13.06
CA LEU A 116 -4.98 -13.77 -12.36
C LEU A 116 -4.64 -15.08 -13.06
N LEU A 117 -4.28 -15.00 -14.35
CA LEU A 117 -3.90 -16.14 -15.16
C LEU A 117 -2.48 -15.92 -15.67
N THR A 118 -1.56 -16.71 -15.20
CA THR A 118 -0.24 -16.83 -15.83
C THR A 118 -0.44 -17.54 -17.17
N GLN A 119 0.09 -16.99 -18.26
CA GLN A 119 0.03 -17.57 -19.60
C GLN A 119 0.60 -19.00 -19.70
N ALA A 120 1.15 -19.54 -18.65
CA ALA A 120 1.61 -20.92 -18.56
C ALA A 120 0.46 -21.97 -18.68
N ALA A 121 -0.79 -21.56 -18.53
CA ALA A 121 -1.95 -22.48 -18.61
C ALA A 121 -2.55 -22.63 -20.01
N VAL A 122 -2.03 -21.93 -21.04
CA VAL A 122 -2.59 -21.94 -22.40
C VAL A 122 -1.75 -22.79 -23.38
N GLN A 123 -0.70 -23.45 -22.90
CA GLN A 123 0.11 -24.37 -23.72
C GLN A 123 -0.18 -25.84 -23.35
N GLN A 124 -1.44 -26.24 -23.40
CA GLN A 124 -1.84 -27.65 -23.45
C GLN A 124 -2.81 -27.88 -24.59
#